data_a17582dca861822fab970c5b9e07fb65
#
_entry.id   a17582dca861822fab970c5b9e07fb65
#
_cell.length_a   1.000
_cell.length_b   1.000
_cell.length_c   1.000
_cell.angle_alpha   90.00
_cell.angle_beta   90.00
_cell.angle_gamma   90.00
#
_symmetry.space_group_name_H-M   'P 1'
#
loop_
_entity.id
_entity.type
_entity.pdbx_description
1 polymer ?
#
loop_
_entity_poly.entity_id
_entity_poly.type
_entity_poly.pdbx_seq_one_letter_code
_entity_poly.pdbx_strand_id
1 'polypeptide(L)'
;MRKRPMCLACLGFMLVLVLLRIAGVPLGTPFSDPKYENKAQQGRKVWIAGTIETYEKKSSNNGYVLRGEGSKGKIYLLAKRGDLPVGAAVRVYGTVKKPESPRNPGMFDEKTYYEGKGCAFYMISEREEVVDVGRWNLGEALRLERERCCAVLKEMMPEEEAGVLSAMLLGERSELTEETYLAYQQSGLLHLISVSGMHLMLLGMALRRLLMALHLPKTPASLAAAAGMVLYGMFTGSGTATVRAVVMFAVRMGAVAVGRTYDSLSALSLAAILMLAENPSYLEQSGFWLSFGAVTAISGVYPVLAGEKAERKRRGEKTGLEKLAAKGKEAAMVYLSLQLVMIPLQAWYFYEIPLFAFLPNLFAGAVMTAVLLTGAAGLLAGLASVKAGSVVLLPARFLLTLLRQMTAAVAQIPLMLMA
;
A
#
# COMPACT_ATOMS: atom_id res chain seq x y z
N MET A 1 -25.78 -10.93 -6.70
CA MET A 1 -24.98 -11.81 -5.82
C MET A 1 -25.11 -13.31 -6.15
N ARG A 2 -26.30 -13.86 -6.44
CA ARG A 2 -26.45 -15.29 -6.79
C ARG A 2 -25.54 -15.79 -7.93
N LYS A 3 -25.10 -14.93 -8.83
CA LYS A 3 -24.19 -15.27 -9.96
C LYS A 3 -22.69 -15.18 -9.61
N ARG A 4 -22.33 -14.85 -8.34
CA ARG A 4 -20.95 -14.65 -7.87
C ARG A 4 -20.67 -15.49 -6.63
N PRO A 5 -20.40 -16.79 -6.78
CA PRO A 5 -20.20 -17.71 -5.65
C PRO A 5 -19.00 -17.30 -4.77
N MET A 6 -17.94 -16.75 -5.36
CA MET A 6 -16.78 -16.25 -4.60
C MET A 6 -17.13 -15.13 -3.62
N CYS A 7 -18.04 -14.22 -4.00
CA CYS A 7 -18.48 -13.15 -3.09
C CYS A 7 -19.28 -13.74 -1.90
N LEU A 8 -20.12 -14.75 -2.14
CA LEU A 8 -20.85 -15.42 -1.07
C LEU A 8 -19.91 -16.20 -0.14
N ALA A 9 -18.93 -16.91 -0.71
CA ALA A 9 -17.89 -17.61 0.07
C ALA A 9 -17.09 -16.64 0.93
N CYS A 10 -16.69 -15.49 0.39
CA CYS A 10 -15.98 -14.45 1.12
C CYS A 10 -16.81 -13.89 2.28
N LEU A 11 -18.07 -13.53 2.03
CA LEU A 11 -18.97 -13.03 3.08
C LEU A 11 -19.20 -14.09 4.17
N GLY A 12 -19.40 -15.36 3.80
CA GLY A 12 -19.52 -16.47 4.74
C GLY A 12 -18.25 -16.64 5.57
N PHE A 13 -17.08 -16.59 4.94
CA PHE A 13 -15.79 -16.68 5.62
C PHE A 13 -15.57 -15.51 6.59
N MET A 14 -15.83 -14.28 6.18
CA MET A 14 -15.75 -13.11 7.05
C MET A 14 -16.72 -13.21 8.23
N LEU A 15 -17.98 -13.65 7.98
CA LEU A 15 -18.95 -13.85 9.05
C LEU A 15 -18.47 -14.87 10.07
N VAL A 16 -17.91 -16.01 9.63
CA VAL A 16 -17.32 -17.02 10.51
C VAL A 16 -16.20 -16.42 11.36
N LEU A 17 -15.29 -15.66 10.77
CA LEU A 17 -14.21 -15.01 11.52
C LEU A 17 -14.75 -14.03 12.57
N VAL A 18 -15.74 -13.22 12.23
CA VAL A 18 -16.37 -12.28 13.17
C VAL A 18 -17.08 -13.05 14.31
N LEU A 19 -17.83 -14.10 14.00
CA LEU A 19 -18.50 -14.91 15.03
C LEU A 19 -17.51 -15.60 15.96
N LEU A 20 -16.43 -16.17 15.44
CA LEU A 20 -15.37 -16.77 16.24
C LEU A 20 -14.71 -15.74 17.17
N ARG A 21 -14.52 -14.51 16.67
CA ARG A 21 -13.97 -13.42 17.46
C ARG A 21 -14.91 -12.96 18.58
N ILE A 22 -16.21 -12.85 18.31
CA ILE A 22 -17.24 -12.55 19.32
C ILE A 22 -17.29 -13.69 20.36
N ALA A 23 -17.07 -14.93 19.95
CA ALA A 23 -16.96 -16.09 20.85
C ALA A 23 -15.67 -16.13 21.67
N GLY A 24 -14.79 -15.12 21.55
CA GLY A 24 -13.53 -15.02 22.31
C GLY A 24 -12.39 -15.88 21.77
N VAL A 25 -12.53 -16.45 20.56
CA VAL A 25 -11.42 -17.18 19.92
C VAL A 25 -10.35 -16.19 19.48
N PRO A 26 -9.08 -16.33 19.92
CA PRO A 26 -7.99 -15.42 19.58
C PRO A 26 -7.52 -15.61 18.14
N LEU A 27 -8.30 -15.09 17.19
CA LEU A 27 -7.99 -15.18 15.75
C LEU A 27 -6.99 -14.10 15.35
N GLY A 28 -5.89 -14.53 14.74
CA GLY A 28 -4.88 -13.61 14.18
C GLY A 28 -4.04 -12.90 15.24
N THR A 29 -4.21 -13.21 16.51
CA THR A 29 -3.27 -12.75 17.52
C THR A 29 -1.92 -13.42 17.28
N PRO A 30 -0.84 -12.64 17.17
CA PRO A 30 0.49 -13.20 17.03
C PRO A 30 0.80 -14.11 18.22
N PHE A 31 1.59 -15.13 17.96
CA PHE A 31 2.01 -16.03 19.03
C PHE A 31 2.74 -15.25 20.13
N SER A 32 2.13 -15.17 21.32
CA SER A 32 2.73 -14.57 22.51
C SER A 32 3.60 -15.62 23.20
N ASP A 33 4.91 -15.50 23.02
CA ASP A 33 5.85 -16.39 23.72
C ASP A 33 5.93 -15.99 25.20
N PRO A 34 5.62 -16.89 26.15
CA PRO A 34 5.69 -16.61 27.59
C PRO A 34 7.05 -16.06 28.04
N LYS A 35 8.13 -16.44 27.34
CA LYS A 35 9.47 -15.95 27.58
C LYS A 35 9.59 -14.43 27.36
N TYR A 36 8.90 -13.88 26.38
CA TYR A 36 8.89 -12.44 26.09
C TYR A 36 7.84 -11.71 26.93
N GLU A 37 6.74 -12.35 27.28
CA GLU A 37 5.72 -11.77 28.14
C GLU A 37 6.27 -11.44 29.52
N ASN A 38 6.99 -12.38 30.13
CA ASN A 38 7.67 -12.16 31.43
C ASN A 38 8.70 -11.02 31.32
N LYS A 39 9.44 -10.93 30.20
CA LYS A 39 10.44 -9.87 30.00
C LYS A 39 9.80 -8.50 29.81
N ALA A 40 8.68 -8.43 29.10
CA ALA A 40 7.93 -7.21 28.89
C ALA A 40 7.31 -6.67 30.18
N GLN A 41 6.76 -7.56 31.03
CA GLN A 41 6.19 -7.20 32.33
C GLN A 41 7.23 -6.63 33.30
N GLN A 42 8.47 -7.17 33.27
CA GLN A 42 9.55 -6.70 34.14
C GLN A 42 10.16 -5.36 33.70
N GLY A 43 9.92 -4.90 32.46
CA GLY A 43 10.51 -3.67 31.93
C GLY A 43 12.04 -3.67 31.91
N ARG A 44 12.67 -4.84 32.04
CA ARG A 44 14.12 -4.98 32.08
C ARG A 44 14.73 -5.06 30.70
N LYS A 45 15.92 -4.51 30.55
CA LYS A 45 16.71 -4.64 29.32
C LYS A 45 17.24 -6.07 29.20
N VAL A 46 17.08 -6.66 28.05
CA VAL A 46 17.45 -8.06 27.80
C VAL A 46 18.12 -8.23 26.44
N TRP A 47 18.96 -9.26 26.33
CA TRP A 47 19.44 -9.72 25.04
C TRP A 47 18.46 -10.69 24.41
N ILE A 48 18.20 -10.49 23.12
CA ILE A 48 17.41 -11.40 22.28
C ILE A 48 18.22 -11.72 21.05
N ALA A 49 18.36 -13.02 20.74
CA ALA A 49 18.93 -13.51 19.49
C ALA A 49 17.82 -13.92 18.55
N GLY A 50 18.02 -13.71 17.25
CA GLY A 50 17.06 -14.09 16.23
C GLY A 50 17.50 -13.72 14.82
N THR A 51 16.65 -13.97 13.85
CA THR A 51 16.89 -13.68 12.43
C THR A 51 15.98 -12.56 11.95
N ILE A 52 16.51 -11.61 11.20
CA ILE A 52 15.74 -10.52 10.58
C ILE A 52 14.92 -11.08 9.41
N GLU A 53 13.59 -10.92 9.47
CA GLU A 53 12.70 -11.34 8.38
C GLU A 53 12.36 -10.22 7.41
N THR A 54 12.06 -9.03 7.95
CA THR A 54 11.67 -7.87 7.14
C THR A 54 12.29 -6.59 7.67
N TYR A 55 12.42 -5.60 6.81
CA TYR A 55 12.94 -4.28 7.09
C TYR A 55 11.96 -3.20 6.63
N GLU A 56 11.84 -2.14 7.42
CA GLU A 56 11.05 -0.96 7.12
C GLU A 56 11.83 0.28 7.55
N LYS A 57 12.26 1.09 6.59
CA LYS A 57 12.93 2.36 6.88
C LYS A 57 11.90 3.36 7.41
N LYS A 58 12.22 4.05 8.49
CA LYS A 58 11.44 5.15 9.07
C LYS A 58 12.33 6.35 9.30
N SER A 59 11.74 7.53 9.42
CA SER A 59 12.48 8.80 9.57
C SER A 59 13.38 8.83 10.81
N SER A 60 12.94 8.25 11.94
CA SER A 60 13.68 8.33 13.22
C SER A 60 14.34 7.02 13.63
N ASN A 61 13.74 5.89 13.35
CA ASN A 61 14.21 4.57 13.74
C ASN A 61 13.92 3.56 12.65
N ASN A 62 14.84 2.64 12.37
CA ASN A 62 14.58 1.54 11.46
C ASN A 62 13.74 0.47 12.14
N GLY A 63 12.72 -0.02 11.45
CA GLY A 63 11.85 -1.10 11.92
C GLY A 63 12.25 -2.44 11.31
N TYR A 64 12.31 -3.47 12.11
CA TYR A 64 12.61 -4.84 11.68
C TYR A 64 11.64 -5.82 12.31
N VAL A 65 11.29 -6.87 11.58
CA VAL A 65 10.63 -8.03 12.19
C VAL A 65 11.70 -9.07 12.50
N LEU A 66 11.87 -9.38 13.76
CA LEU A 66 12.81 -10.36 14.28
C LEU A 66 12.08 -11.64 14.62
N ARG A 67 12.51 -12.76 14.07
CA ARG A 67 12.09 -14.10 14.51
C ARG A 67 13.07 -14.57 15.59
N GLY A 68 12.61 -14.67 16.82
CA GLY A 68 13.45 -15.09 17.95
C GLY A 68 13.96 -16.52 17.80
N GLU A 69 15.20 -16.76 18.17
CA GLU A 69 15.82 -18.09 18.17
C GLU A 69 15.12 -19.01 19.18
N GLY A 70 14.68 -20.18 18.71
CA GLY A 70 13.92 -21.13 19.53
C GLY A 70 12.50 -20.68 19.92
N SER A 71 11.99 -19.61 19.31
CA SER A 71 10.64 -19.09 19.51
C SER A 71 9.80 -19.18 18.23
N LYS A 72 8.51 -19.43 18.38
CA LYS A 72 7.53 -19.29 17.29
C LYS A 72 7.05 -17.83 17.13
N GLY A 73 7.31 -16.98 18.14
CA GLY A 73 6.87 -15.58 18.16
C GLY A 73 7.82 -14.67 17.40
N LYS A 74 7.25 -13.63 16.83
CA LYS A 74 7.98 -12.54 16.19
C LYS A 74 7.94 -11.30 17.06
N ILE A 75 9.00 -10.51 17.00
CA ILE A 75 9.16 -9.25 17.73
C ILE A 75 9.43 -8.15 16.71
N TYR A 76 8.76 -7.03 16.87
CA TYR A 76 9.08 -5.84 16.08
C TYR A 76 10.20 -5.06 16.75
N LEU A 77 11.33 -4.95 16.09
CA LEU A 77 12.51 -4.25 16.56
C LEU A 77 12.53 -2.82 16.04
N LEU A 78 12.65 -1.85 16.93
CA LEU A 78 12.94 -0.45 16.62
C LEU A 78 14.42 -0.19 16.90
N ALA A 79 15.24 -0.14 15.85
CA ALA A 79 16.67 0.10 15.95
C ALA A 79 16.99 1.58 15.65
N LYS A 80 17.73 2.21 16.58
CA LYS A 80 18.19 3.60 16.41
C LYS A 80 19.38 3.72 15.48
N ARG A 81 20.22 2.71 15.44
CA ARG A 81 21.46 2.66 14.63
C ARG A 81 21.57 1.26 14.03
N GLY A 82 22.06 1.21 12.83
CA GLY A 82 22.44 -0.04 12.22
C GLY A 82 21.57 -0.42 11.02
N ASP A 83 22.26 -0.77 9.98
CA ASP A 83 21.73 -1.40 8.79
C ASP A 83 21.82 -2.90 9.05
N LEU A 84 20.75 -3.49 9.61
CA LEU A 84 20.69 -4.92 9.85
C LEU A 84 20.20 -5.61 8.57
N PRO A 85 21.02 -6.46 7.94
CA PRO A 85 20.64 -7.12 6.69
C PRO A 85 19.43 -8.05 6.91
N VAL A 86 18.52 -8.10 5.96
CA VAL A 86 17.41 -9.07 5.97
C VAL A 86 17.98 -10.48 5.78
N GLY A 87 17.60 -11.40 6.68
CA GLY A 87 18.13 -12.75 6.72
C GLY A 87 19.33 -12.94 7.67
N ALA A 88 19.89 -11.85 8.19
CA ALA A 88 21.00 -11.94 9.15
C ALA A 88 20.54 -12.46 10.51
N ALA A 89 21.41 -13.27 11.14
CA ALA A 89 21.29 -13.62 12.54
C ALA A 89 21.88 -12.49 13.39
N VAL A 90 21.09 -11.97 14.33
CA VAL A 90 21.47 -10.82 15.14
C VAL A 90 21.24 -11.10 16.62
N ARG A 91 22.02 -10.41 17.45
CA ARG A 91 21.77 -10.30 18.90
C ARG A 91 21.47 -8.85 19.21
N VAL A 92 20.35 -8.62 19.87
CA VAL A 92 19.85 -7.26 20.14
C VAL A 92 19.65 -7.08 21.64
N TYR A 93 20.18 -6.00 22.20
CA TYR A 93 19.99 -5.59 23.57
C TYR A 93 19.06 -4.39 23.66
N GLY A 94 18.03 -4.49 24.49
CA GLY A 94 17.08 -3.39 24.66
C GLY A 94 15.89 -3.78 25.54
N THR A 95 14.85 -2.92 25.51
CA THR A 95 13.64 -3.08 26.34
C THR A 95 12.52 -3.66 25.48
N VAL A 96 11.97 -4.80 25.90
CA VAL A 96 10.77 -5.41 25.30
C VAL A 96 9.54 -4.75 25.91
N LYS A 97 8.58 -4.40 25.04
CA LYS A 97 7.29 -3.82 25.44
C LYS A 97 6.14 -4.57 24.80
N LYS A 98 4.99 -4.59 25.47
CA LYS A 98 3.73 -5.05 24.90
C LYS A 98 3.02 -3.85 24.29
N PRO A 99 2.52 -3.95 23.03
CA PRO A 99 1.77 -2.88 22.42
C PRO A 99 0.48 -2.59 23.19
N GLU A 100 0.16 -1.32 23.36
CA GLU A 100 -1.06 -0.87 24.04
C GLU A 100 -2.12 -0.49 23.01
N SER A 101 -3.39 -0.66 23.37
CA SER A 101 -4.50 -0.09 22.60
C SER A 101 -4.57 1.43 22.84
N PRO A 102 -5.08 2.21 21.87
CA PRO A 102 -5.15 3.66 22.00
C PRO A 102 -6.03 4.04 23.20
N ARG A 103 -5.58 5.03 23.98
CA ARG A 103 -6.32 5.53 25.16
C ARG A 103 -7.42 6.51 24.76
N ASN A 104 -7.24 7.23 23.66
CA ASN A 104 -8.19 8.20 23.16
C ASN A 104 -8.53 7.90 21.69
N PRO A 105 -9.77 8.22 21.22
CA PRO A 105 -10.12 8.16 19.81
C PRO A 105 -9.14 8.98 18.94
N GLY A 106 -8.79 8.47 17.78
CA GLY A 106 -7.85 9.12 16.86
C GLY A 106 -6.36 8.94 17.17
N MET A 107 -5.99 8.39 18.33
CA MET A 107 -4.60 8.04 18.60
C MET A 107 -4.15 6.82 17.81
N PHE A 108 -2.85 6.76 17.53
CA PHE A 108 -2.23 5.63 16.85
C PHE A 108 -2.43 4.31 17.64
N ASP A 109 -2.99 3.31 17.00
CA ASP A 109 -3.21 1.98 17.56
C ASP A 109 -1.96 1.11 17.37
N GLU A 110 -1.08 1.14 18.37
CA GLU A 110 0.14 0.32 18.37
C GLU A 110 -0.18 -1.17 18.28
N LYS A 111 -1.22 -1.61 19.01
CA LYS A 111 -1.61 -3.03 19.07
C LYS A 111 -1.98 -3.53 17.68
N THR A 112 -2.95 -2.89 17.02
CA THR A 112 -3.40 -3.27 15.66
C THR A 112 -2.25 -3.18 14.65
N TYR A 113 -1.34 -2.20 14.80
CA TYR A 113 -0.20 -2.04 13.91
C TYR A 113 0.81 -3.20 14.03
N TYR A 114 1.23 -3.56 15.24
CA TYR A 114 2.22 -4.63 15.44
C TYR A 114 1.62 -6.03 15.25
N GLU A 115 0.39 -6.27 15.69
CA GLU A 115 -0.33 -7.51 15.45
C GLU A 115 -0.53 -7.76 13.94
N GLY A 116 -0.81 -6.70 13.16
CA GLY A 116 -0.87 -6.78 11.71
C GLY A 116 0.44 -7.19 11.04
N LYS A 117 1.58 -6.95 11.70
CA LYS A 117 2.91 -7.44 11.28
C LYS A 117 3.25 -8.83 11.85
N GLY A 118 2.33 -9.45 12.55
CA GLY A 118 2.51 -10.75 13.19
C GLY A 118 3.37 -10.69 14.46
N CYS A 119 3.51 -9.52 15.09
CA CYS A 119 4.34 -9.31 16.26
C CYS A 119 3.48 -9.05 17.51
N ALA A 120 3.63 -9.92 18.54
CA ALA A 120 2.97 -9.75 19.84
C ALA A 120 3.66 -8.73 20.74
N PHE A 121 4.92 -8.44 20.47
CA PHE A 121 5.78 -7.55 21.24
C PHE A 121 6.58 -6.65 20.31
N TYR A 122 7.00 -5.49 20.82
CA TYR A 122 8.04 -4.70 20.19
C TYR A 122 9.21 -4.44 21.15
N MET A 123 10.38 -4.18 20.58
CA MET A 123 11.61 -3.95 21.31
C MET A 123 12.25 -2.66 20.85
N ILE A 124 12.64 -1.80 21.77
CA ILE A 124 13.47 -0.64 21.49
C ILE A 124 14.91 -1.04 21.76
N SER A 125 15.71 -1.10 20.70
CA SER A 125 17.12 -1.50 20.82
C SER A 125 18.00 -0.35 21.31
N GLU A 126 19.07 -0.74 21.99
CA GLU A 126 20.17 0.15 22.40
C GLU A 126 21.50 -0.30 21.79
N ARG A 127 21.64 -1.62 21.58
CA ARG A 127 22.82 -2.22 20.94
C ARG A 127 22.37 -3.35 20.03
N GLU A 128 22.96 -3.40 18.84
CA GLU A 128 22.74 -4.44 17.86
C GLU A 128 24.09 -5.04 17.47
N GLU A 129 24.16 -6.38 17.42
CA GLU A 129 25.32 -7.14 16.99
C GLU A 129 24.88 -8.10 15.89
N VAL A 130 25.48 -8.01 14.70
CA VAL A 130 25.29 -8.99 13.63
C VAL A 130 26.21 -10.17 13.93
N VAL A 131 25.61 -11.34 14.15
CA VAL A 131 26.33 -12.57 14.47
C VAL A 131 26.74 -13.28 13.18
N ASP A 132 25.81 -13.34 12.21
CA ASP A 132 26.04 -13.93 10.90
C ASP A 132 25.18 -13.19 9.86
N VAL A 133 25.78 -12.78 8.78
CA VAL A 133 25.07 -12.08 7.67
C VAL A 133 24.19 -13.05 6.89
N GLY A 134 24.41 -14.36 7.07
CA GLY A 134 23.63 -15.38 6.39
C GLY A 134 24.00 -15.53 4.90
N ARG A 135 23.27 -16.44 4.22
CA ARG A 135 23.41 -16.64 2.77
C ARG A 135 22.62 -15.58 2.00
N TRP A 136 22.85 -15.50 0.68
CA TRP A 136 22.09 -14.63 -0.22
C TRP A 136 20.57 -14.70 0.04
N ASN A 137 19.94 -13.54 0.20
CA ASN A 137 18.52 -13.40 0.50
C ASN A 137 17.88 -12.45 -0.51
N LEU A 138 16.82 -12.88 -1.18
CA LEU A 138 16.09 -12.07 -2.15
C LEU A 138 15.55 -10.78 -1.50
N GLY A 139 15.07 -10.85 -0.24
CA GLY A 139 14.58 -9.70 0.49
C GLY A 139 15.64 -8.62 0.66
N GLU A 140 16.88 -9.02 1.01
CA GLU A 140 18.02 -8.11 1.15
C GLU A 140 18.45 -7.52 -0.21
N ALA A 141 18.50 -8.33 -1.25
CA ALA A 141 18.81 -7.85 -2.59
C ALA A 141 17.78 -6.80 -3.07
N LEU A 142 16.49 -7.04 -2.83
CA LEU A 142 15.44 -6.08 -3.16
C LEU A 142 15.51 -4.81 -2.31
N ARG A 143 15.91 -4.91 -1.03
CA ARG A 143 16.13 -3.77 -0.14
C ARG A 143 17.25 -2.86 -0.68
N LEU A 144 18.41 -3.46 -0.95
CA LEU A 144 19.58 -2.73 -1.47
C LEU A 144 19.29 -2.05 -2.82
N GLU A 145 18.59 -2.76 -3.72
CA GLU A 145 18.22 -2.17 -5.01
C GLU A 145 17.20 -1.03 -4.85
N ARG A 146 16.28 -1.12 -3.88
CA ARG A 146 15.37 -0.01 -3.55
C ARG A 146 16.12 1.22 -3.04
N GLU A 147 17.10 1.03 -2.16
CA GLU A 147 17.93 2.12 -1.65
C GLU A 147 18.76 2.77 -2.77
N ARG A 148 19.31 1.96 -3.67
CA ARG A 148 20.00 2.44 -4.87
C ARG A 148 19.06 3.27 -5.75
N CYS A 149 17.83 2.80 -5.99
CA CYS A 149 16.83 3.55 -6.76
C CYS A 149 16.49 4.89 -6.09
N CYS A 150 16.34 4.93 -4.75
CA CYS A 150 16.11 6.18 -4.01
C CYS A 150 17.29 7.15 -4.17
N ALA A 151 18.54 6.66 -4.06
CA ALA A 151 19.72 7.49 -4.23
C ALA A 151 19.77 8.09 -5.64
N VAL A 152 19.53 7.30 -6.68
CA VAL A 152 19.49 7.76 -8.07
C VAL A 152 18.40 8.82 -8.28
N LEU A 153 17.21 8.68 -7.67
CA LEU A 153 16.16 9.69 -7.75
C LEU A 153 16.59 11.03 -7.11
N LYS A 154 17.28 10.97 -5.97
CA LYS A 154 17.81 12.17 -5.29
C LYS A 154 18.87 12.92 -6.10
N GLU A 155 19.65 12.20 -6.92
CA GLU A 155 20.60 12.83 -7.82
C GLU A 155 19.94 13.51 -9.03
N MET A 156 18.75 13.06 -9.43
CA MET A 156 18.07 13.50 -10.65
C MET A 156 17.06 14.62 -10.43
N MET A 157 16.58 14.85 -9.20
CA MET A 157 15.51 15.80 -8.91
C MET A 157 15.63 16.36 -7.48
N PRO A 158 14.96 17.50 -7.15
CA PRO A 158 14.95 18.05 -5.81
C PRO A 158 14.46 17.05 -4.77
N GLU A 159 14.94 17.18 -3.53
CA GLU A 159 14.72 16.22 -2.45
C GLU A 159 13.24 15.97 -2.15
N GLU A 160 12.41 17.00 -2.14
CA GLU A 160 10.98 16.88 -1.85
C GLU A 160 10.25 16.06 -2.93
N GLU A 161 10.47 16.37 -4.21
CA GLU A 161 9.86 15.65 -5.33
C GLU A 161 10.41 14.22 -5.42
N ALA A 162 11.71 14.02 -5.13
CA ALA A 162 12.33 12.71 -5.05
C ALA A 162 11.70 11.85 -3.93
N GLY A 163 11.45 12.45 -2.77
CA GLY A 163 10.76 11.81 -1.65
C GLY A 163 9.35 11.35 -2.02
N VAL A 164 8.55 12.23 -2.64
CA VAL A 164 7.20 11.88 -3.11
C VAL A 164 7.25 10.77 -4.16
N LEU A 165 8.13 10.88 -5.16
CA LEU A 165 8.25 9.87 -6.20
C LEU A 165 8.77 8.51 -5.65
N SER A 166 9.69 8.54 -4.68
CA SER A 166 10.17 7.34 -3.97
C SER A 166 9.04 6.66 -3.21
N ALA A 167 8.21 7.41 -2.50
CA ALA A 167 7.05 6.87 -1.79
C ALA A 167 6.04 6.23 -2.75
N MET A 168 5.80 6.83 -3.91
CA MET A 168 4.85 6.36 -4.91
C MET A 168 5.33 5.14 -5.72
N LEU A 169 6.59 5.14 -6.16
CA LEU A 169 7.16 4.09 -7.01
C LEU A 169 7.83 2.98 -6.21
N LEU A 170 8.55 3.34 -5.13
CA LEU A 170 9.40 2.40 -4.41
C LEU A 170 8.78 1.97 -3.06
N GLY A 171 7.68 2.64 -2.64
CA GLY A 171 7.07 2.41 -1.33
C GLY A 171 7.87 2.98 -0.16
N GLU A 172 8.92 3.78 -0.43
CA GLU A 172 9.82 4.33 0.57
C GLU A 172 9.35 5.71 1.04
N ARG A 173 8.81 5.77 2.26
CA ARG A 173 8.20 6.98 2.84
C ARG A 173 9.13 7.75 3.78
N SER A 174 10.26 7.16 4.19
CA SER A 174 11.19 7.78 5.14
C SER A 174 11.82 9.07 4.62
N GLU A 175 11.76 9.27 3.30
CA GLU A 175 12.29 10.44 2.60
C GLU A 175 11.28 11.59 2.49
N LEU A 176 10.05 11.39 2.95
CA LEU A 176 9.04 12.45 3.00
C LEU A 176 9.28 13.35 4.21
N THR A 177 9.29 14.65 3.98
CA THR A 177 9.29 15.64 5.06
C THR A 177 7.92 15.62 5.77
N GLU A 178 7.91 15.94 7.06
CA GLU A 178 6.67 16.01 7.85
C GLU A 178 5.70 17.06 7.24
N GLU A 179 6.23 18.18 6.77
CA GLU A 179 5.47 19.24 6.11
C GLU A 179 4.76 18.71 4.84
N THR A 180 5.51 18.02 3.98
CA THR A 180 4.93 17.38 2.78
C THR A 180 3.87 16.36 3.14
N TYR A 181 4.12 15.50 4.12
CA TYR A 181 3.15 14.52 4.58
C TYR A 181 1.85 15.18 5.06
N LEU A 182 1.95 16.21 5.91
CA LEU A 182 0.79 16.95 6.44
C LEU A 182 0.03 17.68 5.32
N ALA A 183 0.72 18.31 4.36
CA ALA A 183 0.06 18.97 3.23
C ALA A 183 -0.78 17.99 2.38
N TYR A 184 -0.24 16.79 2.12
CA TYR A 184 -0.99 15.74 1.41
C TYR A 184 -2.14 15.15 2.24
N GLN A 185 -1.99 15.03 3.57
CA GLN A 185 -3.05 14.60 4.47
C GLN A 185 -4.19 15.61 4.48
N GLN A 186 -3.90 16.87 4.73
CA GLN A 186 -4.88 17.96 4.79
C GLN A 186 -5.61 18.17 3.46
N SER A 187 -4.93 17.98 2.33
CA SER A 187 -5.57 18.05 1.00
C SER A 187 -6.38 16.80 0.62
N GLY A 188 -6.41 15.75 1.47
CA GLY A 188 -7.08 14.48 1.18
C GLY A 188 -6.39 13.65 0.08
N LEU A 189 -5.14 13.99 -0.27
CA LEU A 189 -4.34 13.32 -1.30
C LEU A 189 -3.31 12.33 -0.73
N LEU A 190 -3.32 12.06 0.58
CA LEU A 190 -2.37 11.16 1.23
C LEU A 190 -2.32 9.77 0.58
N HIS A 191 -3.44 9.27 0.05
CA HIS A 191 -3.52 8.00 -0.64
C HIS A 191 -2.69 7.93 -1.94
N LEU A 192 -2.28 9.08 -2.50
CA LEU A 192 -1.44 9.16 -3.69
C LEU A 192 0.05 8.92 -3.39
N ILE A 193 0.51 9.27 -2.18
CA ILE A 193 1.90 9.05 -1.74
C ILE A 193 2.15 7.59 -1.32
N SER A 194 1.21 6.71 -1.55
CA SER A 194 1.38 5.30 -1.25
C SER A 194 1.25 4.46 -2.51
N VAL A 195 1.96 3.34 -2.55
CA VAL A 195 1.77 2.37 -3.60
C VAL A 195 0.32 1.87 -3.56
N SER A 196 -0.47 2.30 -4.55
CA SER A 196 -1.90 2.00 -4.62
C SER A 196 -2.20 0.91 -5.65
N GLY A 197 -3.42 0.36 -5.58
CA GLY A 197 -3.89 -0.59 -6.59
C GLY A 197 -3.91 -0.02 -8.01
N MET A 198 -4.14 1.30 -8.15
CA MET A 198 -4.08 1.98 -9.44
C MET A 198 -2.64 2.00 -9.98
N HIS A 199 -1.66 2.32 -9.16
CA HIS A 199 -0.24 2.33 -9.53
C HIS A 199 0.19 0.97 -10.06
N LEU A 200 -0.15 -0.08 -9.34
CA LEU A 200 0.21 -1.45 -9.68
C LEU A 200 -0.47 -1.91 -10.98
N MET A 201 -1.74 -1.55 -11.16
CA MET A 201 -2.48 -1.84 -12.38
C MET A 201 -1.90 -1.12 -13.60
N LEU A 202 -1.52 0.16 -13.46
CA LEU A 202 -0.92 0.97 -14.52
C LEU A 202 0.45 0.41 -14.93
N LEU A 203 1.35 0.20 -13.96
CA LEU A 203 2.69 -0.32 -14.22
C LEU A 203 2.64 -1.75 -14.79
N GLY A 204 1.78 -2.62 -14.23
CA GLY A 204 1.63 -3.98 -14.73
C GLY A 204 1.07 -4.05 -16.14
N MET A 205 0.10 -3.18 -16.48
CA MET A 205 -0.41 -3.10 -17.86
C MET A 205 0.60 -2.47 -18.82
N ALA A 206 1.41 -1.50 -18.36
CA ALA A 206 2.51 -0.94 -19.15
C ALA A 206 3.56 -2.01 -19.44
N LEU A 207 3.99 -2.77 -18.41
CA LEU A 207 4.91 -3.89 -18.56
C LEU A 207 4.37 -4.93 -19.57
N ARG A 208 3.11 -5.34 -19.42
CA ARG A 208 2.49 -6.29 -20.37
C ARG A 208 2.50 -5.76 -21.81
N ARG A 209 2.17 -4.46 -22.00
CA ARG A 209 2.21 -3.84 -23.33
C ARG A 209 3.62 -3.81 -23.91
N LEU A 210 4.61 -3.49 -23.09
CA LEU A 210 6.03 -3.51 -23.46
C LEU A 210 6.46 -4.92 -23.92
N LEU A 211 6.14 -5.96 -23.13
CA LEU A 211 6.45 -7.34 -23.48
C LEU A 211 5.80 -7.76 -24.79
N MET A 212 4.56 -7.34 -25.05
CA MET A 212 3.90 -7.59 -26.31
C MET A 212 4.53 -6.81 -27.48
N ALA A 213 5.00 -5.58 -27.25
CA ALA A 213 5.74 -4.79 -28.23
C ALA A 213 7.11 -5.44 -28.58
N LEU A 214 7.69 -6.18 -27.63
CA LEU A 214 8.87 -7.02 -27.81
C LEU A 214 8.54 -8.41 -28.43
N HIS A 215 7.37 -8.52 -29.07
CA HIS A 215 6.88 -9.70 -29.78
C HIS A 215 6.58 -10.93 -28.91
N LEU A 216 6.44 -10.79 -27.58
CA LEU A 216 5.94 -11.90 -26.77
C LEU A 216 4.46 -12.14 -27.05
N PRO A 217 4.01 -13.40 -27.24
CA PRO A 217 2.60 -13.74 -27.39
C PRO A 217 1.78 -13.33 -26.17
N LYS A 218 0.45 -13.14 -26.35
CA LYS A 218 -0.46 -12.58 -25.32
C LYS A 218 -0.41 -13.34 -23.99
N THR A 219 -0.37 -14.67 -24.03
CA THR A 219 -0.37 -15.52 -22.82
C THR A 219 0.93 -15.39 -22.02
N PRO A 220 2.13 -15.67 -22.59
CA PRO A 220 3.38 -15.52 -21.85
C PRO A 220 3.63 -14.07 -21.40
N ALA A 221 3.26 -13.05 -22.21
CA ALA A 221 3.36 -11.65 -21.80
C ALA A 221 2.49 -11.35 -20.58
N SER A 222 1.29 -11.94 -20.50
CA SER A 222 0.40 -11.75 -19.33
C SER A 222 0.95 -12.45 -18.08
N LEU A 223 1.46 -13.66 -18.21
CA LEU A 223 2.05 -14.41 -17.09
C LEU A 223 3.35 -13.75 -16.59
N ALA A 224 4.22 -13.30 -17.51
CA ALA A 224 5.44 -12.57 -17.16
C ALA A 224 5.12 -11.22 -16.47
N ALA A 225 4.11 -10.50 -16.95
CA ALA A 225 3.64 -9.27 -16.28
C ALA A 225 3.09 -9.56 -14.87
N ALA A 226 2.35 -10.67 -14.68
CA ALA A 226 1.87 -11.08 -13.36
C ALA A 226 3.04 -11.39 -12.41
N ALA A 227 4.02 -12.18 -12.85
CA ALA A 227 5.23 -12.49 -12.09
C ALA A 227 6.03 -11.22 -11.75
N GLY A 228 6.20 -10.30 -12.72
CA GLY A 228 6.85 -9.01 -12.50
C GLY A 228 6.13 -8.16 -11.45
N MET A 229 4.78 -8.18 -11.39
CA MET A 229 4.04 -7.44 -10.37
C MET A 229 4.08 -8.11 -8.99
N VAL A 230 4.22 -9.42 -8.91
CA VAL A 230 4.52 -10.11 -7.64
C VAL A 230 5.89 -9.65 -7.10
N LEU A 231 6.92 -9.67 -7.95
CA LEU A 231 8.25 -9.20 -7.58
C LEU A 231 8.26 -7.71 -7.19
N TYR A 232 7.54 -6.88 -7.93
CA TYR A 232 7.37 -5.46 -7.60
C TYR A 232 6.64 -5.26 -6.27
N GLY A 233 5.62 -6.06 -5.94
CA GLY A 233 4.96 -6.05 -4.63
C GLY A 233 5.93 -6.37 -3.49
N MET A 234 6.81 -7.37 -3.67
CA MET A 234 7.88 -7.67 -2.71
C MET A 234 8.89 -6.52 -2.59
N PHE A 235 9.27 -5.94 -3.72
CA PHE A 235 10.19 -4.79 -3.79
C PHE A 235 9.66 -3.56 -3.03
N THR A 236 8.36 -3.27 -3.12
CA THR A 236 7.73 -2.11 -2.46
C THR A 236 7.31 -2.35 -1.01
N GLY A 237 7.62 -3.52 -0.43
CA GLY A 237 7.40 -3.85 0.98
C GLY A 237 6.05 -4.47 1.32
N SER A 238 5.29 -4.96 0.32
CA SER A 238 4.09 -5.81 0.49
C SER A 238 3.02 -5.28 1.47
N GLY A 239 2.73 -3.98 1.44
CA GLY A 239 1.63 -3.41 2.22
C GLY A 239 0.27 -4.03 1.84
N THR A 240 -0.75 -3.95 2.73
CA THR A 240 -2.07 -4.57 2.52
C THR A 240 -2.73 -4.19 1.20
N ALA A 241 -2.64 -2.91 0.81
CA ALA A 241 -3.15 -2.43 -0.48
C ALA A 241 -2.39 -3.00 -1.68
N THR A 242 -1.07 -3.18 -1.53
CA THR A 242 -0.18 -3.75 -2.55
C THR A 242 -0.49 -5.23 -2.76
N VAL A 243 -0.56 -6.03 -1.67
CA VAL A 243 -0.87 -7.47 -1.74
C VAL A 243 -2.21 -7.70 -2.43
N ARG A 244 -3.26 -6.97 -2.02
CA ARG A 244 -4.57 -7.05 -2.69
C ARG A 244 -4.46 -6.76 -4.19
N ALA A 245 -3.76 -5.69 -4.57
CA ALA A 245 -3.63 -5.27 -5.95
C ALA A 245 -2.84 -6.28 -6.80
N VAL A 246 -1.77 -6.88 -6.23
CA VAL A 246 -1.01 -7.97 -6.86
C VAL A 246 -1.90 -9.17 -7.13
N VAL A 247 -2.67 -9.62 -6.13
CA VAL A 247 -3.59 -10.77 -6.28
C VAL A 247 -4.62 -10.48 -7.37
N MET A 248 -5.27 -9.31 -7.31
CA MET A 248 -6.28 -8.93 -8.33
C MET A 248 -5.67 -8.81 -9.73
N PHE A 249 -4.45 -8.29 -9.86
CA PHE A 249 -3.74 -8.20 -11.13
C PHE A 249 -3.36 -9.59 -11.66
N ALA A 250 -2.87 -10.48 -10.79
CA ALA A 250 -2.54 -11.86 -11.16
C ALA A 250 -3.77 -12.62 -11.64
N VAL A 251 -4.91 -12.49 -10.94
CA VAL A 251 -6.20 -13.07 -11.38
C VAL A 251 -6.63 -12.51 -12.74
N ARG A 252 -6.48 -11.21 -12.96
CA ARG A 252 -6.79 -10.58 -14.25
C ARG A 252 -5.91 -11.12 -15.37
N MET A 253 -4.63 -11.22 -15.14
CA MET A 253 -3.67 -11.76 -16.13
C MET A 253 -3.90 -13.25 -16.39
N GLY A 254 -4.21 -14.02 -15.35
CA GLY A 254 -4.61 -15.43 -15.47
C GLY A 254 -5.90 -15.58 -16.30
N ALA A 255 -6.92 -14.76 -16.05
CA ALA A 255 -8.14 -14.76 -16.85
C ALA A 255 -7.86 -14.48 -18.34
N VAL A 256 -6.98 -13.51 -18.65
CA VAL A 256 -6.53 -13.22 -20.01
C VAL A 256 -5.79 -14.42 -20.63
N ALA A 257 -4.92 -15.08 -19.85
CA ALA A 257 -4.14 -16.22 -20.33
C ALA A 257 -4.99 -17.43 -20.72
N VAL A 258 -6.09 -17.67 -19.96
CA VAL A 258 -7.02 -18.79 -20.22
C VAL A 258 -8.26 -18.38 -21.04
N GLY A 259 -8.30 -17.16 -21.57
CA GLY A 259 -9.42 -16.67 -22.40
C GLY A 259 -10.75 -16.49 -21.63
N ARG A 260 -10.70 -16.26 -20.32
CA ARG A 260 -11.89 -16.03 -19.48
C ARG A 260 -12.11 -14.55 -19.20
N THR A 261 -13.38 -14.21 -18.91
CA THR A 261 -13.74 -12.85 -18.49
C THR A 261 -13.31 -12.60 -17.04
N TYR A 262 -12.73 -11.44 -16.78
CA TYR A 262 -12.36 -11.00 -15.43
C TYR A 262 -13.54 -10.36 -14.72
N ASP A 263 -13.87 -10.84 -13.50
CA ASP A 263 -14.84 -10.19 -12.61
C ASP A 263 -14.12 -9.59 -11.39
N SER A 264 -14.20 -8.26 -11.29
CA SER A 264 -13.48 -7.48 -10.28
C SER A 264 -13.89 -7.85 -8.85
N LEU A 265 -15.20 -8.07 -8.58
CA LEU A 265 -15.68 -8.40 -7.24
C LEU A 265 -15.30 -9.82 -6.83
N SER A 266 -15.30 -10.79 -7.76
CA SER A 266 -14.82 -12.14 -7.49
C SER A 266 -13.31 -12.16 -7.20
N ALA A 267 -12.52 -11.38 -7.94
CA ALA A 267 -11.08 -11.24 -7.68
C ALA A 267 -10.80 -10.54 -6.35
N LEU A 268 -11.59 -9.53 -6.00
CA LEU A 268 -11.53 -8.85 -4.71
C LEU A 268 -11.84 -9.83 -3.55
N SER A 269 -12.89 -10.65 -3.71
CA SER A 269 -13.28 -11.65 -2.73
C SER A 269 -12.21 -12.71 -2.52
N LEU A 270 -11.56 -13.16 -3.59
CA LEU A 270 -10.42 -14.07 -3.50
C LEU A 270 -9.25 -13.44 -2.74
N ALA A 271 -8.92 -12.17 -3.06
CA ALA A 271 -7.87 -11.45 -2.35
C ALA A 271 -8.18 -11.31 -0.85
N ALA A 272 -9.44 -11.02 -0.49
CA ALA A 272 -9.87 -10.96 0.91
C ALA A 272 -9.70 -12.29 1.63
N ILE A 273 -10.15 -13.41 1.02
CA ILE A 273 -10.02 -14.74 1.60
C ILE A 273 -8.54 -15.08 1.83
N LEU A 274 -7.68 -14.85 0.84
CA LEU A 274 -6.25 -15.14 0.95
C LEU A 274 -5.58 -14.32 2.06
N MET A 275 -5.84 -13.03 2.11
CA MET A 275 -5.27 -12.14 3.12
C MET A 275 -5.77 -12.48 4.52
N LEU A 276 -7.07 -12.72 4.71
CA LEU A 276 -7.65 -13.05 6.01
C LEU A 276 -7.30 -14.46 6.47
N ALA A 277 -7.03 -15.39 5.55
CA ALA A 277 -6.52 -16.72 5.89
C ALA A 277 -5.07 -16.66 6.37
N GLU A 278 -4.26 -15.73 5.83
CA GLU A 278 -2.90 -15.49 6.29
C GLU A 278 -2.90 -14.79 7.66
N ASN A 279 -3.65 -13.70 7.78
CA ASN A 279 -3.75 -12.95 9.04
C ASN A 279 -5.15 -12.34 9.26
N PRO A 280 -6.00 -12.96 10.09
CA PRO A 280 -7.32 -12.42 10.43
C PRO A 280 -7.32 -11.02 11.06
N SER A 281 -6.19 -10.56 11.65
CA SER A 281 -6.06 -9.21 12.22
C SER A 281 -6.20 -8.10 11.18
N TYR A 282 -6.11 -8.39 9.89
CA TYR A 282 -6.41 -7.41 8.84
C TYR A 282 -7.84 -6.85 8.91
N LEU A 283 -8.78 -7.57 9.51
CA LEU A 283 -10.15 -7.05 9.75
C LEU A 283 -10.20 -5.81 10.65
N GLU A 284 -9.18 -5.57 11.46
CA GLU A 284 -9.09 -4.38 12.33
C GLU A 284 -8.36 -3.22 11.68
N GLN A 285 -7.63 -3.47 10.58
CA GLN A 285 -6.81 -2.45 9.94
C GLN A 285 -7.62 -1.55 9.00
N SER A 286 -7.47 -0.24 9.16
CA SER A 286 -8.05 0.78 8.27
C SER A 286 -7.63 0.57 6.81
N GLY A 287 -6.37 0.22 6.56
CA GLY A 287 -5.84 -0.02 5.21
C GLY A 287 -6.54 -1.15 4.46
N PHE A 288 -7.00 -2.20 5.16
CA PHE A 288 -7.82 -3.25 4.57
C PHE A 288 -9.17 -2.66 4.11
N TRP A 289 -9.95 -2.09 5.01
CA TRP A 289 -11.30 -1.59 4.72
C TRP A 289 -11.34 -0.48 3.68
N LEU A 290 -10.42 0.50 3.76
CA LEU A 290 -10.34 1.57 2.77
C LEU A 290 -10.01 1.03 1.38
N SER A 291 -9.07 0.08 1.30
CA SER A 291 -8.65 -0.50 0.03
C SER A 291 -9.74 -1.38 -0.60
N PHE A 292 -10.40 -2.22 0.19
CA PHE A 292 -11.51 -3.08 -0.26
C PHE A 292 -12.78 -2.26 -0.53
N GLY A 293 -13.05 -1.27 0.31
CA GLY A 293 -14.16 -0.34 0.16
C GLY A 293 -14.10 0.44 -1.15
N ALA A 294 -12.92 0.95 -1.53
CA ALA A 294 -12.75 1.66 -2.80
C ALA A 294 -13.10 0.80 -4.02
N VAL A 295 -12.64 -0.44 -4.07
CA VAL A 295 -12.97 -1.36 -5.18
C VAL A 295 -14.45 -1.75 -5.15
N THR A 296 -15.03 -1.95 -3.97
CA THR A 296 -16.46 -2.23 -3.81
C THR A 296 -17.31 -1.05 -4.27
N ALA A 297 -16.90 0.19 -3.94
CA ALA A 297 -17.57 1.40 -4.41
C ALA A 297 -17.61 1.47 -5.95
N ILE A 298 -16.45 1.27 -6.60
CA ILE A 298 -16.35 1.39 -8.07
C ILE A 298 -16.99 0.19 -8.79
N SER A 299 -16.81 -1.03 -8.28
CA SER A 299 -17.25 -2.25 -8.97
C SER A 299 -18.63 -2.74 -8.57
N GLY A 300 -19.16 -2.27 -7.42
CA GLY A 300 -20.43 -2.67 -6.86
C GLY A 300 -21.45 -1.54 -6.81
N VAL A 301 -21.09 -0.41 -6.17
CA VAL A 301 -22.02 0.73 -5.93
C VAL A 301 -22.22 1.57 -7.19
N TYR A 302 -21.13 1.95 -7.85
CA TYR A 302 -21.20 2.79 -9.08
C TYR A 302 -22.10 2.19 -10.17
N PRO A 303 -22.03 0.89 -10.55
CA PRO A 303 -22.91 0.35 -11.57
C PRO A 303 -24.39 0.41 -11.18
N VAL A 304 -24.70 0.30 -9.89
CA VAL A 304 -26.10 0.42 -9.38
C VAL A 304 -26.60 1.85 -9.49
N LEU A 305 -25.79 2.83 -9.08
CA LEU A 305 -26.14 4.26 -9.16
C LEU A 305 -26.20 4.77 -10.60
N ALA A 306 -25.28 4.30 -11.46
CA ALA A 306 -25.25 4.68 -12.87
C ALA A 306 -26.45 4.16 -13.66
N GLY A 307 -27.03 3.03 -13.23
CA GLY A 307 -28.20 2.39 -13.87
C GLY A 307 -27.90 1.85 -15.27
N GLU A 308 -28.75 0.94 -15.77
CA GLU A 308 -28.59 0.33 -17.11
C GLU A 308 -28.66 1.34 -18.27
N LYS A 309 -29.23 2.52 -18.04
CA LYS A 309 -29.35 3.58 -19.06
C LYS A 309 -28.01 4.20 -19.47
N ALA A 310 -26.96 4.10 -18.65
CA ALA A 310 -25.64 4.66 -18.97
C ALA A 310 -24.96 3.90 -20.12
N GLU A 311 -25.15 2.59 -20.23
CA GLU A 311 -24.60 1.79 -21.33
C GLU A 311 -25.27 2.03 -22.68
N ARG A 312 -26.61 2.24 -22.70
CA ARG A 312 -27.36 2.51 -23.95
C ARG A 312 -27.06 3.90 -24.53
N LYS A 313 -26.75 4.90 -23.68
CA LYS A 313 -26.47 6.28 -24.11
C LYS A 313 -25.06 6.48 -24.71
N ARG A 314 -24.17 5.50 -24.60
CA ARG A 314 -22.82 5.53 -25.22
C ARG A 314 -22.83 5.37 -26.76
N ARG A 315 -23.92 4.91 -27.37
CA ARG A 315 -23.99 4.56 -28.81
C ARG A 315 -24.50 5.67 -29.75
N GLY A 316 -24.83 6.88 -29.24
CA GLY A 316 -25.23 8.01 -30.09
C GLY A 316 -24.04 8.90 -30.44
N GLU A 317 -24.01 9.46 -31.64
CA GLU A 317 -23.08 10.53 -32.02
C GLU A 317 -23.32 11.76 -31.13
N LYS A 318 -22.36 12.06 -30.26
CA LYS A 318 -22.40 13.22 -29.38
C LYS A 318 -21.45 14.29 -29.88
N THR A 319 -21.85 15.55 -29.76
CA THR A 319 -20.99 16.72 -29.99
C THR A 319 -19.83 16.75 -28.96
N GLY A 320 -18.78 17.51 -29.21
CA GLY A 320 -17.59 17.60 -28.30
C GLY A 320 -17.99 18.01 -26.89
N LEU A 321 -18.89 18.99 -26.74
CA LEU A 321 -19.40 19.49 -25.44
C LEU A 321 -20.25 18.46 -24.71
N GLU A 322 -21.10 17.72 -25.41
CA GLU A 322 -21.90 16.65 -24.82
C GLU A 322 -21.04 15.47 -24.33
N LYS A 323 -19.94 15.17 -25.03
CA LYS A 323 -18.94 14.19 -24.58
C LYS A 323 -18.26 14.63 -23.28
N LEU A 324 -17.89 15.91 -23.19
CA LEU A 324 -17.25 16.47 -22.00
C LEU A 324 -18.21 16.46 -20.81
N ALA A 325 -19.45 16.90 -21.00
CA ALA A 325 -20.49 16.88 -19.96
C ALA A 325 -20.81 15.44 -19.50
N ALA A 326 -20.85 14.47 -20.42
CA ALA A 326 -21.07 13.08 -20.09
C ALA A 326 -19.92 12.47 -19.26
N LYS A 327 -18.66 12.82 -19.60
CA LYS A 327 -17.48 12.43 -18.80
C LYS A 327 -17.50 13.07 -17.42
N GLY A 328 -17.84 14.35 -17.31
CA GLY A 328 -17.99 15.04 -16.03
C GLY A 328 -19.05 14.39 -15.14
N LYS A 329 -20.20 14.05 -15.69
CA LYS A 329 -21.26 13.32 -14.97
C LYS A 329 -20.78 11.93 -14.52
N GLU A 330 -20.07 11.19 -15.37
CA GLU A 330 -19.51 9.89 -15.03
C GLU A 330 -18.50 10.02 -13.88
N ALA A 331 -17.58 10.97 -13.94
CA ALA A 331 -16.61 11.25 -12.88
C ALA A 331 -17.30 11.63 -11.55
N ALA A 332 -18.32 12.48 -11.59
CA ALA A 332 -19.10 12.85 -10.40
C ALA A 332 -19.81 11.65 -9.77
N MET A 333 -20.38 10.75 -10.60
CA MET A 333 -21.05 9.55 -10.08
C MET A 333 -20.06 8.54 -9.49
N VAL A 334 -18.89 8.36 -10.10
CA VAL A 334 -17.80 7.53 -9.54
C VAL A 334 -17.36 8.12 -8.20
N TYR A 335 -17.15 9.42 -8.12
CA TYR A 335 -16.78 10.10 -6.90
C TYR A 335 -17.85 9.94 -5.80
N LEU A 336 -19.13 10.16 -6.13
CA LEU A 336 -20.23 9.96 -5.20
C LEU A 336 -20.28 8.53 -4.67
N SER A 337 -20.08 7.55 -5.56
CA SER A 337 -20.03 6.13 -5.17
C SER A 337 -18.88 5.84 -4.21
N LEU A 338 -17.73 6.46 -4.44
CA LEU A 338 -16.58 6.37 -3.54
C LEU A 338 -16.89 7.00 -2.19
N GLN A 339 -17.44 8.20 -2.15
CA GLN A 339 -17.74 8.91 -0.91
C GLN A 339 -18.78 8.18 -0.04
N LEU A 340 -19.80 7.58 -0.66
CA LEU A 340 -20.80 6.79 0.08
C LEU A 340 -20.18 5.63 0.87
N VAL A 341 -19.07 5.07 0.40
CA VAL A 341 -18.36 3.98 1.08
C VAL A 341 -17.23 4.51 1.94
N MET A 342 -16.51 5.55 1.48
CA MET A 342 -15.31 6.04 2.17
C MET A 342 -15.63 6.91 3.39
N ILE A 343 -16.65 7.79 3.35
CA ILE A 343 -16.98 8.68 4.46
C ILE A 343 -17.22 7.91 5.77
N PRO A 344 -18.09 6.88 5.83
CA PRO A 344 -18.28 6.14 7.07
C PRO A 344 -17.01 5.41 7.54
N LEU A 345 -16.18 4.92 6.61
CA LEU A 345 -14.92 4.27 6.98
C LEU A 345 -13.88 5.28 7.49
N GLN A 346 -13.77 6.45 6.87
CA GLN A 346 -12.87 7.51 7.31
C GLN A 346 -13.29 8.06 8.66
N ALA A 347 -14.58 8.34 8.86
CA ALA A 347 -15.12 8.78 10.15
C ALA A 347 -14.84 7.77 11.27
N TRP A 348 -14.97 6.46 10.98
CA TRP A 348 -14.73 5.40 11.96
C TRP A 348 -13.25 5.25 12.37
N TYR A 349 -12.33 5.30 11.38
CA TYR A 349 -10.92 5.02 11.63
C TYR A 349 -10.08 6.24 11.94
N PHE A 350 -10.41 7.40 11.36
CA PHE A 350 -9.55 8.60 11.45
C PHE A 350 -10.21 9.74 12.20
N TYR A 351 -11.53 9.67 12.43
CA TYR A 351 -12.30 10.76 13.07
C TYR A 351 -12.24 12.09 12.29
N GLU A 352 -11.83 12.03 11.01
CA GLU A 352 -11.65 13.17 10.13
C GLU A 352 -12.32 12.91 8.78
N ILE A 353 -12.98 13.94 8.22
CA ILE A 353 -13.60 13.89 6.89
C ILE A 353 -13.07 15.05 6.05
N PRO A 354 -12.25 14.81 5.00
CA PRO A 354 -11.75 15.87 4.15
C PRO A 354 -12.83 16.32 3.15
N LEU A 355 -13.61 17.35 3.52
CA LEU A 355 -14.77 17.81 2.74
C LEU A 355 -14.41 18.30 1.33
N PHE A 356 -13.26 18.99 1.19
CA PHE A 356 -12.84 19.59 -0.07
C PHE A 356 -11.91 18.72 -0.91
N ALA A 357 -11.63 17.48 -0.48
CA ALA A 357 -10.80 16.53 -1.23
C ALA A 357 -11.31 16.26 -2.67
N PHE A 358 -12.55 16.62 -2.97
CA PHE A 358 -13.13 16.50 -4.31
C PHE A 358 -12.32 17.24 -5.37
N LEU A 359 -12.00 18.52 -5.12
CA LEU A 359 -11.34 19.37 -6.10
C LEU A 359 -9.94 18.84 -6.49
N PRO A 360 -9.02 18.59 -5.53
CA PRO A 360 -7.72 18.05 -5.90
C PRO A 360 -7.80 16.63 -6.47
N ASN A 361 -8.72 15.78 -6.01
CA ASN A 361 -8.88 14.42 -6.52
C ASN A 361 -9.37 14.35 -7.97
N LEU A 362 -10.10 15.34 -8.46
CA LEU A 362 -10.58 15.40 -9.85
C LEU A 362 -9.40 15.45 -10.84
N PHE A 363 -8.33 16.16 -10.51
CA PHE A 363 -7.15 16.32 -11.36
C PHE A 363 -6.05 15.31 -11.03
N ALA A 364 -5.96 14.92 -9.78
CA ALA A 364 -4.89 14.09 -9.26
C ALA A 364 -4.73 12.76 -10.02
N GLY A 365 -5.82 12.08 -10.38
CA GLY A 365 -5.75 10.79 -11.07
C GLY A 365 -5.05 10.85 -12.43
N ALA A 366 -5.32 11.89 -13.23
CA ALA A 366 -4.67 12.07 -14.54
C ALA A 366 -3.19 12.46 -14.38
N VAL A 367 -2.91 13.41 -13.48
CA VAL A 367 -1.55 13.86 -13.16
C VAL A 367 -0.71 12.70 -12.63
N MET A 368 -1.24 11.91 -11.71
CA MET A 368 -0.55 10.77 -11.13
C MET A 368 -0.23 9.67 -12.13
N THR A 369 -1.12 9.43 -13.10
CA THR A 369 -0.82 8.50 -14.20
C THR A 369 0.41 8.93 -15.00
N ALA A 370 0.50 10.21 -15.35
CA ALA A 370 1.64 10.76 -16.07
C ALA A 370 2.93 10.72 -15.21
N VAL A 371 2.84 11.11 -13.94
CA VAL A 371 3.97 11.06 -12.99
C VAL A 371 4.50 9.64 -12.84
N LEU A 372 3.63 8.65 -12.67
CA LEU A 372 4.05 7.25 -12.51
C LEU A 372 4.75 6.69 -13.75
N LEU A 373 4.20 6.93 -14.94
CA LEU A 373 4.78 6.37 -16.17
C LEU A 373 6.08 7.07 -16.52
N THR A 374 6.14 8.40 -16.45
CA THR A 374 7.37 9.16 -16.72
C THR A 374 8.41 8.98 -15.60
N GLY A 375 7.95 8.87 -14.34
CA GLY A 375 8.78 8.57 -13.20
C GLY A 375 9.46 7.19 -13.30
N ALA A 376 8.69 6.15 -13.63
CA ALA A 376 9.23 4.82 -13.83
C ALA A 376 10.20 4.76 -15.03
N ALA A 377 9.86 5.39 -16.16
CA ALA A 377 10.74 5.46 -17.32
C ALA A 377 12.03 6.25 -17.00
N GLY A 378 11.90 7.37 -16.30
CA GLY A 378 13.04 8.20 -15.88
C GLY A 378 13.96 7.50 -14.89
N LEU A 379 13.40 6.75 -13.94
CA LEU A 379 14.19 5.93 -13.00
C LEU A 379 14.98 4.84 -13.76
N LEU A 380 14.33 4.12 -14.67
CA LEU A 380 15.00 3.09 -15.48
C LEU A 380 16.12 3.70 -16.35
N ALA A 381 15.89 4.86 -16.96
CA ALA A 381 16.91 5.60 -17.70
C ALA A 381 18.03 6.09 -16.76
N GLY A 382 17.70 6.54 -15.55
CA GLY A 382 18.62 7.04 -14.53
C GLY A 382 19.57 5.97 -14.00
N LEU A 383 19.09 4.73 -13.85
CA LEU A 383 19.93 3.58 -13.48
C LEU A 383 21.02 3.29 -14.53
N ALA A 384 20.80 3.64 -15.80
CA ALA A 384 21.80 3.56 -16.86
C ALA A 384 22.63 4.84 -16.96
N SER A 385 22.01 6.04 -16.84
CA SER A 385 22.67 7.35 -16.90
C SER A 385 21.83 8.40 -16.19
N VAL A 386 22.36 9.00 -15.13
CA VAL A 386 21.70 10.07 -14.36
C VAL A 386 21.27 11.23 -15.26
N LYS A 387 22.13 11.64 -16.22
CA LYS A 387 21.81 12.71 -17.19
C LYS A 387 20.59 12.37 -18.06
N ALA A 388 20.55 11.14 -18.60
CA ALA A 388 19.42 10.70 -19.41
C ALA A 388 18.14 10.60 -18.58
N GLY A 389 18.23 10.05 -17.37
CA GLY A 389 17.13 9.96 -16.42
C GLY A 389 16.57 11.31 -16.04
N SER A 390 17.42 12.30 -15.75
CA SER A 390 16.99 13.67 -15.41
C SER A 390 16.16 14.32 -16.52
N VAL A 391 16.51 14.10 -17.79
CA VAL A 391 15.75 14.63 -18.94
C VAL A 391 14.39 13.94 -19.04
N VAL A 392 14.34 12.62 -18.90
CA VAL A 392 13.07 11.85 -18.96
C VAL A 392 12.16 12.19 -17.78
N LEU A 393 12.72 12.57 -16.63
CA LEU A 393 11.97 12.97 -15.42
C LEU A 393 11.39 14.39 -15.48
N LEU A 394 11.76 15.24 -16.42
CA LEU A 394 11.28 16.62 -16.49
C LEU A 394 9.75 16.76 -16.41
N PRO A 395 8.94 15.95 -17.14
CA PRO A 395 7.49 16.02 -17.01
C PRO A 395 6.99 15.61 -15.61
N ALA A 396 7.56 14.56 -15.04
CA ALA A 396 7.20 14.11 -13.69
C ALA A 396 7.53 15.17 -12.64
N ARG A 397 8.72 15.77 -12.73
CA ARG A 397 9.17 16.86 -11.86
C ARG A 397 8.22 18.06 -11.93
N PHE A 398 7.91 18.53 -13.13
CA PHE A 398 6.96 19.64 -13.33
C PHE A 398 5.60 19.36 -12.70
N LEU A 399 5.03 18.15 -12.93
CA LEU A 399 3.74 17.76 -12.41
C LEU A 399 3.76 17.60 -10.87
N LEU A 400 4.85 17.10 -10.29
CA LEU A 400 5.00 16.98 -8.84
C LEU A 400 5.12 18.37 -8.19
N THR A 401 5.87 19.29 -8.78
CA THR A 401 5.93 20.69 -8.31
C THR A 401 4.54 21.35 -8.36
N LEU A 402 3.77 21.12 -9.44
CA LEU A 402 2.40 21.63 -9.53
C LEU A 402 1.49 21.02 -8.45
N LEU A 403 1.56 19.72 -8.23
CA LEU A 403 0.83 19.04 -7.16
C LEU A 403 1.18 19.60 -5.79
N ARG A 404 2.46 19.83 -5.50
CA ARG A 404 2.92 20.43 -4.26
C ARG A 404 2.32 21.81 -4.04
N GLN A 405 2.33 22.66 -5.06
CA GLN A 405 1.71 24.00 -4.98
C GLN A 405 0.20 23.89 -4.73
N MET A 406 -0.47 22.97 -5.39
CA MET A 406 -1.89 22.73 -5.18
C MET A 406 -2.18 22.23 -3.76
N THR A 407 -1.43 21.26 -3.23
CA THR A 407 -1.63 20.76 -1.87
C THR A 407 -1.34 21.82 -0.83
N ALA A 408 -0.30 22.62 -1.01
CA ALA A 408 0.01 23.74 -0.12
C ALA A 408 -1.09 24.82 -0.13
N ALA A 409 -1.63 25.17 -1.31
CA ALA A 409 -2.73 26.14 -1.41
C ALA A 409 -4.02 25.61 -0.75
N VAL A 410 -4.31 24.34 -0.94
CA VAL A 410 -5.49 23.68 -0.38
C VAL A 410 -5.37 23.55 1.15
N ALA A 411 -4.19 23.24 1.67
CA ALA A 411 -3.92 23.14 3.12
C ALA A 411 -4.12 24.47 3.87
N GLN A 412 -4.09 25.61 3.18
CA GLN A 412 -4.34 26.93 3.78
C GLN A 412 -5.84 27.23 3.98
N ILE A 413 -6.75 26.41 3.47
CA ILE A 413 -8.18 26.61 3.61
C ILE A 413 -8.65 26.07 4.97
N PRO A 414 -9.14 26.92 5.90
CA PRO A 414 -9.36 26.55 7.32
C PRO A 414 -10.50 25.58 7.59
N LEU A 415 -11.23 25.11 6.58
CA LEU A 415 -12.41 24.21 6.71
C LEU A 415 -12.19 22.83 6.10
N MET A 416 -10.93 22.40 5.95
CA MET A 416 -10.64 21.15 5.23
C MET A 416 -10.86 19.87 6.02
N LEU A 417 -10.84 19.94 7.34
CA LEU A 417 -11.03 18.79 8.23
C LEU A 417 -12.16 19.10 9.20
N MET A 418 -13.22 18.30 9.19
CA MET A 418 -14.16 18.23 10.31
C MET A 418 -13.70 17.08 11.20
N ALA A 419 -13.39 17.42 12.44
CA ALA A 419 -13.12 16.46 13.51
C ALA A 419 -14.40 15.81 14.01
#